data_31de6f5559ecb7f167e2b571b22d4987
#
_entry.id   31de6f5559ecb7f167e2b571b22d4987
#
_cell.length_a   1.000
_cell.length_b   1.000
_cell.length_c   1.000
_cell.angle_alpha   90.00
_cell.angle_beta   90.00
_cell.angle_gamma   90.00
#
_symmetry.space_group_name_H-M   'P 1'
#
loop_
_entity.id
_entity.type
_entity.pdbx_description
1 polymer ?
#
loop_
_entity_poly.entity_id
_entity_poly.type
_entity_poly.pdbx_seq_one_letter_code
_entity_poly.pdbx_strand_id
1 'polypeptide(L)'
;LDANNTLLATPFLNITSRVNSGGNEQGLLGLAFDPDYASNGRFYVYYINGSGSGTSRISRFTVSADPNVADPDSEEILYTAAQPYTNHNGGDIEFGPDGYLYIGFGDGGSGGDPQNLAQNMSSPHGKMIRLDVSGETGWTVPPDNPFVGQTGVLPEIWATGLRNPWRWGFDAETGDLWIGDVGQNAVEEVSYWPAGDNSGPNFGWRCYEANTTYNTGGCQPASAYVTPATSHVQSQQGWCSVIGGRVYRGDTYWRIEGRYIYTDYCGGHFYGLRRDEFGAWVRTQHLASGLYGFSCIGEDSDGELFAGNNSNGRLYRIKEACPAPAPVITLDGNGLVSTAALGFQWYRNGTAIPGAIGQSYTPTENGDYRVLANTEAGCQIFSNIIEVTTTGLAEVDAYGSTVRPIPADAVVWVDGIKVPGATAELLDAQGRRVRTAAPLASGSIALDTRELPAGLYTVRLLGPDGSVLLRRSVPVAH
;
A
#
# COMPACT_ATOMS: atom_id res chain seq x y z
N LEU A 1 -2.41 5.31 15.70
CA LEU A 1 -3.81 4.91 15.83
C LEU A 1 -3.87 3.53 16.48
N ASP A 2 -4.94 3.23 17.22
CA ASP A 2 -5.22 1.88 17.70
C ASP A 2 -5.88 1.03 16.59
N ALA A 3 -6.16 -0.25 16.90
CA ALA A 3 -6.83 -1.18 15.97
C ALA A 3 -8.25 -0.74 15.54
N ASN A 4 -8.83 0.28 16.19
CA ASN A 4 -10.12 0.86 15.86
C ASN A 4 -9.97 2.19 15.11
N ASN A 5 -8.76 2.55 14.65
CA ASN A 5 -8.41 3.84 14.06
C ASN A 5 -8.63 5.05 14.99
N THR A 6 -8.54 4.85 16.30
CA THR A 6 -8.61 5.93 17.29
C THR A 6 -7.22 6.48 17.56
N LEU A 7 -7.08 7.81 17.62
CA LEU A 7 -5.83 8.46 17.96
C LEU A 7 -5.43 8.11 19.40
N LEU A 8 -4.22 7.58 19.59
CA LEU A 8 -3.69 7.33 20.92
C LEU A 8 -3.45 8.65 21.67
N ALA A 9 -3.70 8.68 22.97
CA ALA A 9 -3.53 9.86 23.81
C ALA A 9 -2.04 10.26 23.97
N THR A 10 -1.14 9.27 23.97
CA THR A 10 0.31 9.48 24.03
C THR A 10 0.88 9.50 22.62
N PRO A 11 1.61 10.56 22.21
CA PRO A 11 2.29 10.56 20.91
C PRO A 11 3.39 9.50 20.88
N PHE A 12 3.61 8.90 19.70
CA PHE A 12 4.69 7.93 19.50
C PHE A 12 6.07 8.53 19.79
N LEU A 13 6.36 9.72 19.28
CA LEU A 13 7.57 10.49 19.57
C LEU A 13 7.22 11.92 19.97
N ASN A 14 7.79 12.42 21.06
CA ASN A 14 7.68 13.81 21.46
C ASN A 14 9.06 14.47 21.57
N ILE A 15 9.45 15.20 20.55
CA ILE A 15 10.67 16.03 20.48
C ILE A 15 10.35 17.52 20.26
N THR A 16 9.17 17.96 20.68
CA THR A 16 8.69 19.34 20.47
C THR A 16 9.69 20.40 20.90
N SER A 17 10.45 20.17 21.99
CA SER A 17 11.48 21.09 22.48
C SER A 17 12.69 21.24 21.55
N ARG A 18 12.88 20.34 20.60
CA ARG A 18 14.00 20.31 19.65
C ARG A 18 13.61 20.89 18.29
N VAL A 19 12.30 20.90 17.98
CA VAL A 19 11.77 21.25 16.67
C VAL A 19 11.50 22.73 16.55
N ASN A 20 12.08 23.37 15.52
CA ASN A 20 11.71 24.71 15.10
C ASN A 20 10.53 24.62 14.09
N SER A 21 9.42 25.23 14.43
CA SER A 21 8.21 25.34 13.61
C SER A 21 7.79 26.80 13.37
N GLY A 22 8.77 27.73 13.38
CA GLY A 22 8.50 29.16 13.22
C GLY A 22 8.16 29.59 11.79
N GLY A 23 8.58 28.83 10.78
CA GLY A 23 8.23 29.04 9.37
C GLY A 23 7.17 28.06 8.87
N ASN A 24 6.50 28.40 7.77
CA ASN A 24 5.41 27.58 7.20
C ASN A 24 5.83 26.17 6.80
N GLU A 25 7.09 25.98 6.41
CA GLU A 25 7.63 24.70 5.95
C GLU A 25 8.58 24.06 6.96
N GLN A 26 8.75 24.70 8.13
CA GLN A 26 9.58 24.18 9.21
C GLN A 26 8.74 23.28 10.14
N GLY A 27 9.41 22.31 10.77
CA GLY A 27 8.72 21.38 11.67
C GLY A 27 9.42 20.03 11.76
N LEU A 28 8.70 19.01 12.19
CA LEU A 28 9.00 17.61 11.98
C LEU A 28 8.37 17.22 10.63
N LEU A 29 9.20 16.96 9.63
CA LEU A 29 8.80 16.94 8.23
C LEU A 29 8.72 15.54 7.64
N GLY A 30 9.54 14.60 8.10
CA GLY A 30 9.60 13.24 7.60
C GLY A 30 9.79 12.20 8.70
N LEU A 31 9.30 10.99 8.45
CA LEU A 31 9.49 9.83 9.31
C LEU A 31 9.59 8.58 8.43
N ALA A 32 10.60 7.75 8.68
CA ALA A 32 10.76 6.45 8.05
C ALA A 32 11.10 5.40 9.11
N PHE A 33 10.43 4.25 9.05
CA PHE A 33 10.82 3.09 9.84
C PHE A 33 11.96 2.33 9.16
N ASP A 34 12.87 1.79 9.96
CA ASP A 34 13.92 0.91 9.46
C ASP A 34 13.29 -0.32 8.79
N PRO A 35 13.82 -0.84 7.67
CA PRO A 35 13.31 -2.09 7.08
C PRO A 35 13.25 -3.25 8.06
N ASP A 36 14.17 -3.28 9.03
CA ASP A 36 14.23 -4.28 10.09
C ASP A 36 13.61 -3.78 11.42
N TYR A 37 12.72 -2.78 11.38
CA TYR A 37 12.12 -2.17 12.58
C TYR A 37 11.56 -3.19 13.57
N ALA A 38 10.92 -4.24 13.08
CA ALA A 38 10.35 -5.29 13.92
C ALA A 38 11.40 -5.98 14.83
N SER A 39 12.67 -5.99 14.41
CA SER A 39 13.78 -6.61 15.14
C SER A 39 14.66 -5.62 15.88
N ASN A 40 14.88 -4.43 15.33
CA ASN A 40 15.83 -3.46 15.85
C ASN A 40 15.16 -2.22 16.51
N GLY A 41 13.86 -1.99 16.26
CA GLY A 41 13.10 -0.88 16.80
C GLY A 41 13.56 0.51 16.35
N ARG A 42 14.38 0.58 15.28
CA ARG A 42 14.95 1.83 14.77
C ARG A 42 13.97 2.54 13.84
N PHE A 43 13.95 3.87 13.91
CA PHE A 43 13.26 4.72 12.95
C PHE A 43 14.00 6.05 12.81
N TYR A 44 13.68 6.77 11.75
CA TYR A 44 14.39 7.97 11.35
C TYR A 44 13.41 9.13 11.22
N VAL A 45 13.84 10.32 11.60
CA VAL A 45 13.05 11.54 11.44
C VAL A 45 13.88 12.65 10.82
N TYR A 46 13.21 13.44 9.98
CA TYR A 46 13.73 14.70 9.48
C TYR A 46 12.99 15.84 10.17
N TYR A 47 13.73 16.75 10.79
CA TYR A 47 13.14 17.93 11.43
C TYR A 47 14.07 19.14 11.32
N ILE A 48 13.50 20.34 11.48
CA ILE A 48 14.27 21.58 11.57
C ILE A 48 14.55 21.87 13.05
N ASN A 49 15.83 22.11 13.35
CA ASN A 49 16.28 22.46 14.70
C ASN A 49 16.83 23.87 14.73
N GLY A 50 16.84 24.52 15.92
CA GLY A 50 17.37 25.87 16.13
C GLY A 50 16.34 26.95 15.91
N SER A 51 16.79 28.20 15.68
CA SER A 51 15.93 29.36 15.47
C SER A 51 16.16 29.99 14.10
N GLY A 52 15.26 30.87 13.67
CA GLY A 52 15.33 31.49 12.34
C GLY A 52 15.19 30.46 11.24
N SER A 53 16.09 30.44 10.25
CA SER A 53 16.09 29.43 9.21
C SER A 53 16.45 28.02 9.72
N GLY A 54 17.16 27.91 10.81
CA GLY A 54 17.46 26.67 11.49
C GLY A 54 18.42 25.75 10.73
N THR A 55 18.43 24.49 11.16
CA THR A 55 19.26 23.43 10.60
C THR A 55 18.41 22.19 10.41
N SER A 56 18.40 21.64 9.23
CA SER A 56 17.83 20.31 8.97
C SER A 56 18.63 19.26 9.72
N ARG A 57 17.94 18.41 10.44
CA ARG A 57 18.50 17.24 11.11
C ARG A 57 17.80 15.99 10.65
N ILE A 58 18.59 15.00 10.27
CA ILE A 58 18.15 13.63 10.09
C ILE A 58 18.71 12.85 11.27
N SER A 59 17.80 12.32 12.08
CA SER A 59 18.16 11.62 13.32
C SER A 59 17.54 10.26 13.38
N ARG A 60 18.31 9.29 13.88
CA ARG A 60 17.84 7.96 14.23
C ARG A 60 17.37 7.92 15.68
N PHE A 61 16.27 7.25 15.92
CA PHE A 61 15.71 6.96 17.24
C PHE A 61 15.42 5.46 17.38
N THR A 62 15.13 5.04 18.60
CA THR A 62 14.64 3.69 18.88
C THR A 62 13.31 3.73 19.63
N VAL A 63 12.50 2.70 19.43
CA VAL A 63 11.29 2.48 20.22
C VAL A 63 11.67 2.12 21.65
N SER A 64 10.85 2.51 22.62
CA SER A 64 11.04 2.15 24.03
C SER A 64 10.56 0.70 24.31
N ALA A 65 10.50 0.31 25.56
CA ALA A 65 9.88 -0.97 25.96
C ALA A 65 8.37 -1.02 25.67
N ASP A 66 7.71 0.12 25.54
CA ASP A 66 6.34 0.23 25.03
C ASP A 66 6.40 0.42 23.51
N PRO A 67 5.87 -0.52 22.69
CA PRO A 67 5.94 -0.44 21.25
C PRO A 67 5.17 0.77 20.65
N ASN A 68 4.32 1.42 21.43
CA ASN A 68 3.60 2.62 21.02
C ASN A 68 4.30 3.93 21.39
N VAL A 69 5.46 3.87 22.03
CA VAL A 69 6.20 5.03 22.54
C VAL A 69 7.68 4.91 22.22
N ALA A 70 8.22 5.87 21.48
CA ALA A 70 9.64 5.94 21.20
C ALA A 70 10.42 6.54 22.40
N ASP A 71 11.70 6.21 22.49
CA ASP A 71 12.60 6.83 23.45
C ASP A 71 13.15 8.15 22.87
N PRO A 72 12.73 9.33 23.36
CA PRO A 72 13.20 10.58 22.83
C PRO A 72 14.69 10.85 23.13
N ASP A 73 15.26 10.17 24.13
CA ASP A 73 16.67 10.34 24.54
C ASP A 73 17.62 9.41 23.78
N SER A 74 17.07 8.51 22.94
CA SER A 74 17.86 7.65 22.05
C SER A 74 18.35 8.35 20.78
N GLU A 75 18.17 9.66 20.65
CA GLU A 75 18.53 10.40 19.45
C GLU A 75 19.99 10.27 19.07
N GLU A 76 20.24 9.80 17.86
CA GLU A 76 21.52 9.90 17.18
C GLU A 76 21.38 10.77 15.93
N ILE A 77 22.06 11.92 15.91
CA ILE A 77 22.06 12.82 14.75
C ILE A 77 22.99 12.25 13.69
N LEU A 78 22.41 11.84 12.55
CA LEU A 78 23.15 11.24 11.44
C LEU A 78 23.64 12.30 10.46
N TYR A 79 22.77 13.24 10.05
CA TYR A 79 23.10 14.23 9.05
C TYR A 79 22.56 15.60 9.43
N THR A 80 23.27 16.68 9.04
CA THR A 80 22.84 18.05 9.28
C THR A 80 23.14 18.95 8.09
N ALA A 81 22.21 19.86 7.79
CA ALA A 81 22.40 20.90 6.78
C ALA A 81 21.81 22.22 7.27
N ALA A 82 22.62 23.28 7.33
CA ALA A 82 22.14 24.61 7.68
C ALA A 82 21.19 25.14 6.60
N GLN A 83 20.00 25.61 7.01
CA GLN A 83 19.03 26.14 6.05
C GLN A 83 19.30 27.62 5.74
N PRO A 84 19.42 28.00 4.46
CA PRO A 84 19.59 29.38 4.07
C PRO A 84 18.38 30.27 4.40
N TYR A 85 17.17 29.68 4.23
CA TYR A 85 15.89 30.35 4.45
C TYR A 85 14.92 29.46 5.22
N THR A 86 13.74 29.99 5.59
CA THR A 86 12.72 29.27 6.38
C THR A 86 11.78 28.42 5.54
N ASN A 87 11.95 28.40 4.22
CA ASN A 87 11.12 27.68 3.25
C ASN A 87 11.97 26.81 2.33
N HIS A 88 11.33 25.99 1.51
CA HIS A 88 11.91 24.96 0.67
C HIS A 88 12.82 24.00 1.46
N ASN A 89 12.30 23.55 2.59
CA ASN A 89 13.06 22.65 3.45
C ASN A 89 13.05 21.20 2.94
N GLY A 90 12.16 20.85 2.00
CA GLY A 90 11.93 19.45 1.63
C GLY A 90 11.44 18.66 2.84
N GLY A 91 12.17 17.61 3.20
CA GLY A 91 12.06 16.99 4.51
C GLY A 91 11.44 15.60 4.49
N ASP A 92 10.99 15.10 3.36
CA ASP A 92 10.57 13.70 3.26
C ASP A 92 11.76 12.76 3.23
N ILE A 93 11.61 11.60 3.88
CA ILE A 93 12.63 10.55 3.97
C ILE A 93 11.96 9.19 3.82
N GLU A 94 12.62 8.29 3.11
CA GLU A 94 12.12 6.93 2.87
C GLU A 94 13.26 5.97 2.60
N PHE A 95 13.10 4.70 2.96
CA PHE A 95 14.01 3.64 2.51
C PHE A 95 13.68 3.23 1.08
N GLY A 96 14.68 3.23 0.23
CA GLY A 96 14.56 2.68 -1.10
C GLY A 96 14.45 1.16 -1.12
N PRO A 97 14.06 0.56 -2.26
CA PRO A 97 14.00 -0.89 -2.44
C PRO A 97 15.37 -1.58 -2.29
N ASP A 98 16.44 -0.80 -2.32
CA ASP A 98 17.82 -1.21 -2.10
C ASP A 98 18.26 -1.21 -0.62
N GLY A 99 17.36 -0.78 0.29
CA GLY A 99 17.59 -0.74 1.73
C GLY A 99 18.37 0.47 2.23
N TYR A 100 18.70 1.44 1.38
CA TYR A 100 19.34 2.70 1.78
C TYR A 100 18.32 3.78 2.09
N LEU A 101 18.71 4.73 2.96
CA LEU A 101 17.86 5.86 3.33
C LEU A 101 18.03 7.00 2.32
N TYR A 102 16.93 7.38 1.67
CA TYR A 102 16.86 8.55 0.79
C TYR A 102 16.28 9.74 1.52
N ILE A 103 16.80 10.92 1.24
CA ILE A 103 16.42 12.18 1.89
C ILE A 103 16.27 13.27 0.83
N GLY A 104 15.09 13.87 0.74
CA GLY A 104 14.82 15.00 -0.14
C GLY A 104 15.10 16.35 0.51
N PHE A 105 16.01 17.13 -0.06
CA PHE A 105 16.26 18.51 0.34
C PHE A 105 15.74 19.49 -0.71
N GLY A 106 15.01 20.52 -0.28
CA GLY A 106 14.73 21.66 -1.14
C GLY A 106 15.97 22.51 -1.44
N ASP A 107 15.86 23.45 -2.35
CA ASP A 107 16.95 24.34 -2.78
C ASP A 107 17.43 25.33 -1.69
N GLY A 108 16.83 25.26 -0.52
CA GLY A 108 17.15 26.09 0.65
C GLY A 108 16.33 27.36 0.73
N GLY A 109 15.44 27.64 -0.22
CA GLY A 109 14.43 28.67 -0.13
C GLY A 109 14.69 29.97 -0.88
N SER A 110 13.82 30.95 -0.62
CA SER A 110 13.68 32.19 -1.38
C SER A 110 13.14 31.95 -2.82
N GLY A 111 12.99 32.99 -3.62
CA GLY A 111 12.54 32.88 -5.00
C GLY A 111 13.69 32.62 -5.97
N GLY A 112 13.55 31.60 -6.83
CA GLY A 112 14.44 31.35 -7.96
C GLY A 112 15.83 30.84 -7.60
N ASP A 113 16.00 30.17 -6.47
CA ASP A 113 17.28 29.61 -6.01
C ASP A 113 18.43 30.61 -6.18
N PRO A 114 18.47 31.72 -5.39
CA PRO A 114 19.41 32.82 -5.65
C PRO A 114 20.88 32.41 -5.52
N GLN A 115 21.16 31.33 -4.81
CA GLN A 115 22.50 30.78 -4.62
C GLN A 115 22.84 29.65 -5.60
N ASN A 116 21.92 29.27 -6.48
CA ASN A 116 22.04 28.15 -7.41
C ASN A 116 22.42 26.83 -6.72
N LEU A 117 21.83 26.60 -5.55
CA LEU A 117 22.15 25.42 -4.73
C LEU A 117 21.68 24.13 -5.38
N ALA A 118 20.56 24.14 -6.11
CA ALA A 118 20.05 22.97 -6.79
C ALA A 118 21.03 22.37 -7.80
N GLN A 119 21.88 23.19 -8.42
CA GLN A 119 22.92 22.76 -9.37
C GLN A 119 24.33 22.74 -8.74
N ASN A 120 24.49 23.17 -7.47
CA ASN A 120 25.78 23.16 -6.80
C ASN A 120 26.03 21.80 -6.14
N MET A 121 26.97 21.04 -6.68
CA MET A 121 27.30 19.68 -6.25
C MET A 121 28.07 19.60 -4.92
N SER A 122 28.47 20.75 -4.34
CA SER A 122 29.07 20.82 -2.99
C SER A 122 28.06 21.16 -1.89
N SER A 123 26.76 21.11 -2.22
CA SER A 123 25.64 21.41 -1.30
C SER A 123 24.59 20.31 -1.36
N PRO A 124 23.98 19.91 -0.23
CA PRO A 124 22.88 18.94 -0.24
C PRO A 124 21.54 19.58 -0.65
N HIS A 125 21.47 20.91 -0.76
CA HIS A 125 20.23 21.61 -1.08
C HIS A 125 19.85 21.42 -2.56
N GLY A 126 18.54 21.21 -2.81
CA GLY A 126 18.02 20.90 -4.14
C GLY A 126 18.43 19.52 -4.64
N LYS A 127 18.58 18.57 -3.74
CA LYS A 127 19.11 17.23 -3.97
C LYS A 127 18.24 16.14 -3.35
N MET A 128 18.36 14.94 -3.85
CA MET A 128 18.19 13.74 -3.06
C MET A 128 19.56 13.20 -2.67
N ILE A 129 19.77 12.95 -1.39
CA ILE A 129 20.94 12.23 -0.90
C ILE A 129 20.55 10.80 -0.51
N ARG A 130 21.51 9.87 -0.59
CA ARG A 130 21.30 8.45 -0.31
C ARG A 130 22.39 7.97 0.63
N LEU A 131 21.99 7.44 1.78
CA LEU A 131 22.86 7.05 2.89
C LEU A 131 22.66 5.59 3.25
N ASP A 132 23.76 4.90 3.53
CA ASP A 132 23.73 3.62 4.22
C ASP A 132 23.75 3.87 5.74
N VAL A 133 22.66 3.53 6.40
CA VAL A 133 22.44 3.69 7.84
C VAL A 133 22.33 2.33 8.55
N SER A 134 22.71 1.24 7.89
CA SER A 134 22.62 -0.13 8.41
C SER A 134 23.57 -0.38 9.60
N GLY A 135 24.62 0.44 9.73
CA GLY A 135 25.55 0.35 10.85
C GLY A 135 24.93 0.61 12.22
N GLU A 136 25.63 0.20 13.28
CA GLU A 136 25.18 0.47 14.64
C GLU A 136 25.17 1.97 14.96
N THR A 137 26.12 2.72 14.43
CA THR A 137 26.25 4.18 14.59
C THR A 137 26.64 4.85 13.28
N GLY A 138 26.24 6.13 13.12
CA GLY A 138 26.58 6.94 11.96
C GLY A 138 25.92 6.47 10.67
N TRP A 139 26.56 6.86 9.56
CA TRP A 139 26.17 6.48 8.20
C TRP A 139 27.41 6.38 7.30
N THR A 140 27.25 5.70 6.18
CA THR A 140 28.29 5.64 5.12
C THR A 140 27.67 5.96 3.77
N VAL A 141 28.52 6.25 2.79
CA VAL A 141 28.07 6.46 1.41
C VAL A 141 27.92 5.12 0.72
N PRO A 142 26.76 4.81 0.14
CA PRO A 142 26.61 3.61 -0.69
C PRO A 142 27.64 3.60 -1.82
N PRO A 143 28.32 2.47 -2.08
CA PRO A 143 29.44 2.41 -3.03
C PRO A 143 29.03 2.65 -4.47
N ASP A 144 27.77 2.49 -4.80
CA ASP A 144 27.16 2.69 -6.11
C ASP A 144 26.44 4.05 -6.25
N ASN A 145 26.65 4.99 -5.31
CA ASN A 145 26.19 6.37 -5.49
C ASN A 145 26.89 6.99 -6.72
N PRO A 146 26.13 7.74 -7.56
CA PRO A 146 26.60 8.16 -8.88
C PRO A 146 27.82 9.09 -8.85
N PHE A 147 28.06 9.75 -7.76
CA PHE A 147 29.11 10.79 -7.66
C PHE A 147 30.29 10.39 -6.76
N VAL A 148 30.34 9.13 -6.31
CA VAL A 148 31.47 8.63 -5.50
C VAL A 148 32.80 8.81 -6.22
N GLY A 149 33.79 9.35 -5.49
CA GLY A 149 35.14 9.59 -6.01
C GLY A 149 35.30 10.86 -6.86
N GLN A 150 34.25 11.64 -7.07
CA GLN A 150 34.35 12.91 -7.81
C GLN A 150 34.83 14.05 -6.88
N THR A 151 35.91 14.74 -7.26
CA THR A 151 36.46 15.83 -6.47
C THR A 151 35.55 17.04 -6.45
N GLY A 152 35.27 17.57 -5.26
CA GLY A 152 34.43 18.76 -5.07
C GLY A 152 32.93 18.50 -5.14
N VAL A 153 32.54 17.24 -5.19
CA VAL A 153 31.15 16.78 -5.17
C VAL A 153 30.89 16.02 -3.88
N LEU A 154 29.75 16.26 -3.24
CA LEU A 154 29.30 15.47 -2.09
C LEU A 154 28.94 14.05 -2.55
N PRO A 155 29.63 13.03 -2.06
CA PRO A 155 29.46 11.66 -2.57
C PRO A 155 28.11 11.02 -2.18
N GLU A 156 27.43 11.56 -1.18
CA GLU A 156 26.10 11.14 -0.76
C GLU A 156 24.98 11.62 -1.70
N ILE A 157 25.25 12.54 -2.62
CA ILE A 157 24.26 12.99 -3.61
C ILE A 157 23.88 11.81 -4.51
N TRP A 158 22.57 11.61 -4.70
CA TRP A 158 22.03 10.62 -5.63
C TRP A 158 21.31 11.28 -6.81
N ALA A 159 20.55 12.38 -6.58
CA ALA A 159 19.89 13.17 -7.62
C ALA A 159 20.01 14.66 -7.37
N THR A 160 19.86 15.47 -8.42
CA THR A 160 20.08 16.93 -8.39
C THR A 160 18.94 17.69 -9.08
N GLY A 161 18.93 19.00 -8.94
CA GLY A 161 18.03 19.86 -9.71
C GLY A 161 16.59 19.83 -9.24
N LEU A 162 16.38 19.67 -7.95
CA LEU A 162 15.06 19.76 -7.30
C LEU A 162 14.88 21.14 -6.66
N ARG A 163 13.64 21.64 -6.65
CA ARG A 163 13.32 22.92 -5.99
C ARG A 163 12.86 22.73 -4.55
N ASN A 164 11.77 22.01 -4.38
CA ASN A 164 11.22 21.68 -3.06
C ASN A 164 10.44 20.35 -3.16
N PRO A 165 11.15 19.22 -3.18
CA PRO A 165 10.54 17.89 -3.25
C PRO A 165 9.78 17.62 -1.95
N TRP A 166 8.55 18.14 -1.88
CA TRP A 166 7.78 18.19 -0.65
C TRP A 166 7.35 16.79 -0.20
N ARG A 167 6.81 16.00 -1.14
CA ARG A 167 6.51 14.59 -0.90
C ARG A 167 6.91 13.78 -2.12
N TRP A 168 7.49 12.65 -1.85
CA TRP A 168 7.97 11.71 -2.84
C TRP A 168 7.92 10.29 -2.27
N GLY A 169 8.20 9.29 -3.05
CA GLY A 169 8.27 7.92 -2.55
C GLY A 169 8.46 6.89 -3.65
N PHE A 170 8.74 5.68 -3.19
CA PHE A 170 8.91 4.53 -4.07
C PHE A 170 7.60 3.78 -4.25
N ASP A 171 7.38 3.26 -5.44
CA ASP A 171 6.34 2.28 -5.70
C ASP A 171 6.71 0.96 -5.00
N ALA A 172 5.87 0.49 -4.10
CA ALA A 172 6.14 -0.71 -3.31
C ALA A 172 6.30 -2.00 -4.15
N GLU A 173 5.75 -2.03 -5.37
CA GLU A 173 5.83 -3.19 -6.27
C GLU A 173 7.00 -3.11 -7.25
N THR A 174 7.20 -1.94 -7.88
CA THR A 174 8.21 -1.79 -8.94
C THR A 174 9.51 -1.18 -8.46
N GLY A 175 9.49 -0.47 -7.33
CA GLY A 175 10.63 0.30 -6.82
C GLY A 175 10.86 1.63 -7.56
N ASP A 176 9.99 2.02 -8.47
CA ASP A 176 10.10 3.28 -9.20
C ASP A 176 9.91 4.49 -8.28
N LEU A 177 10.73 5.52 -8.48
CA LEU A 177 10.66 6.74 -7.70
C LEU A 177 9.69 7.76 -8.31
N TRP A 178 8.85 8.34 -7.46
CA TRP A 178 7.92 9.41 -7.81
C TRP A 178 8.14 10.63 -6.93
N ILE A 179 8.23 11.81 -7.53
CA ILE A 179 8.53 13.06 -6.80
C ILE A 179 7.49 14.12 -7.16
N GLY A 180 6.82 14.68 -6.12
CA GLY A 180 6.11 15.94 -6.26
C GLY A 180 7.04 17.09 -5.91
N ASP A 181 7.48 17.84 -6.91
CA ASP A 181 8.39 18.98 -6.74
C ASP A 181 7.65 20.29 -6.94
N VAL A 182 7.60 21.11 -5.88
CA VAL A 182 6.84 22.36 -5.85
C VAL A 182 7.50 23.40 -6.74
N GLY A 183 6.75 23.90 -7.73
CA GLY A 183 7.21 24.90 -8.68
C GLY A 183 7.36 26.29 -8.12
N GLN A 184 7.91 27.21 -8.93
CA GLN A 184 8.20 28.57 -8.49
C GLN A 184 6.98 29.50 -8.64
N ASN A 185 6.51 29.72 -9.84
CA ASN A 185 5.41 30.64 -10.12
C ASN A 185 4.58 30.23 -11.34
N ALA A 186 5.01 29.25 -12.10
CA ALA A 186 4.37 28.90 -13.37
C ALA A 186 3.79 27.49 -13.37
N VAL A 187 4.53 26.52 -12.86
CA VAL A 187 4.19 25.10 -13.09
C VAL A 187 4.57 24.24 -11.89
N GLU A 188 3.61 23.45 -11.41
CA GLU A 188 3.84 22.34 -10.49
C GLU A 188 4.21 21.08 -11.26
N GLU A 189 5.08 20.22 -10.74
CA GLU A 189 5.54 19.04 -11.46
C GLU A 189 5.53 17.75 -10.64
N VAL A 190 5.28 16.65 -11.36
CA VAL A 190 5.48 15.29 -10.84
C VAL A 190 6.50 14.61 -11.71
N SER A 191 7.60 14.26 -11.12
CA SER A 191 8.72 13.57 -11.77
C SER A 191 8.71 12.07 -11.46
N TYR A 192 9.25 11.28 -12.37
CA TYR A 192 9.38 9.83 -12.30
C TYR A 192 10.81 9.42 -12.62
N TRP A 193 11.32 8.43 -11.88
CA TRP A 193 12.59 7.80 -12.17
C TRP A 193 12.51 6.28 -12.01
N PRO A 194 13.00 5.49 -12.99
CA PRO A 194 12.88 4.04 -12.95
C PRO A 194 13.74 3.41 -11.86
N ALA A 195 13.25 2.33 -11.28
CA ALA A 195 13.98 1.54 -10.30
C ALA A 195 15.34 1.04 -10.85
N GLY A 196 16.35 1.03 -9.98
CA GLY A 196 17.68 0.49 -10.30
C GLY A 196 18.56 1.38 -11.18
N ASP A 197 18.08 2.54 -11.62
CA ASP A 197 18.91 3.51 -12.37
C ASP A 197 19.58 4.50 -11.43
N ASN A 198 20.85 4.23 -11.11
CA ASN A 198 21.71 5.06 -10.27
C ASN A 198 22.59 6.02 -11.09
N SER A 199 22.15 6.48 -12.26
CA SER A 199 22.94 7.36 -13.13
C SER A 199 23.09 8.79 -12.64
N GLY A 200 22.41 9.20 -11.56
CA GLY A 200 22.48 10.54 -11.00
C GLY A 200 21.59 11.53 -11.73
N PRO A 201 20.24 11.35 -11.74
CA PRO A 201 19.35 12.19 -12.50
C PRO A 201 19.40 13.66 -12.07
N ASN A 202 19.23 14.56 -13.05
CA ASN A 202 19.09 15.99 -12.81
C ASN A 202 17.68 16.43 -13.24
N PHE A 203 16.84 16.85 -12.29
CA PHE A 203 15.46 17.24 -12.54
C PHE A 203 15.28 18.67 -13.05
N GLY A 204 16.37 19.41 -13.22
CA GLY A 204 16.42 20.61 -14.05
C GLY A 204 16.27 21.93 -13.33
N TRP A 205 15.82 22.01 -12.08
CA TRP A 205 15.78 23.26 -11.34
C TRP A 205 17.22 23.78 -11.05
N ARG A 206 17.53 25.05 -11.19
CA ARG A 206 16.66 26.20 -11.58
C ARG A 206 16.74 26.50 -13.09
N CYS A 207 17.34 25.64 -13.90
CA CYS A 207 17.42 25.89 -15.34
C CYS A 207 16.04 25.87 -15.99
N TYR A 208 15.20 24.97 -15.49
CA TYR A 208 13.83 24.75 -15.96
C TYR A 208 12.86 24.71 -14.77
N GLU A 209 11.63 25.15 -14.99
CA GLU A 209 10.46 24.87 -14.17
C GLU A 209 9.56 23.96 -15.01
N ALA A 210 9.55 22.68 -14.71
CA ALA A 210 9.06 21.60 -15.58
C ALA A 210 9.72 21.68 -16.99
N ASN A 211 8.91 21.86 -18.03
CA ASN A 211 9.38 22.01 -19.41
C ASN A 211 9.61 23.48 -19.83
N THR A 212 9.45 24.41 -18.91
CA THR A 212 9.58 25.84 -19.19
C THR A 212 10.94 26.33 -18.74
N THR A 213 11.64 27.06 -19.61
CA THR A 213 12.91 27.70 -19.25
C THR A 213 12.71 28.73 -18.14
N TYR A 214 13.54 28.65 -17.10
CA TYR A 214 13.50 29.62 -16.00
C TYR A 214 14.78 30.48 -15.97
N ASN A 215 15.93 29.89 -15.62
CA ASN A 215 17.21 30.61 -15.59
C ASN A 215 18.28 29.71 -16.20
N THR A 216 18.52 29.87 -17.48
CA THR A 216 19.39 28.98 -18.27
C THR A 216 20.87 29.38 -18.27
N GLY A 217 21.25 30.40 -17.50
CA GLY A 217 22.65 30.84 -17.38
C GLY A 217 23.51 29.75 -16.76
N GLY A 218 24.44 29.19 -17.54
CA GLY A 218 25.35 28.12 -17.08
C GLY A 218 24.74 26.72 -17.10
N CYS A 219 23.54 26.55 -17.66
CA CYS A 219 22.86 25.27 -17.74
C CYS A 219 23.39 24.39 -18.88
N GLN A 220 23.20 23.08 -18.73
CA GLN A 220 23.41 22.09 -19.80
C GLN A 220 22.28 22.17 -20.84
N PRO A 221 22.43 21.55 -22.00
CA PRO A 221 21.31 21.39 -22.96
C PRO A 221 20.10 20.71 -22.30
N ALA A 222 18.89 21.03 -22.77
CA ALA A 222 17.62 20.50 -22.20
C ALA A 222 17.59 18.97 -22.11
N SER A 223 18.25 18.27 -23.03
CA SER A 223 18.33 16.81 -23.04
C SER A 223 19.15 16.20 -21.89
N ALA A 224 19.85 17.03 -21.11
CA ALA A 224 20.59 16.58 -19.93
C ALA A 224 19.71 16.53 -18.66
N TYR A 225 18.46 16.97 -18.75
CA TYR A 225 17.55 17.05 -17.64
C TYR A 225 16.36 16.09 -17.79
N VAL A 226 15.90 15.59 -16.66
CA VAL A 226 14.71 14.72 -16.60
C VAL A 226 13.47 15.53 -16.92
N THR A 227 12.70 15.05 -17.89
CA THR A 227 11.39 15.64 -18.18
C THR A 227 10.36 15.10 -17.19
N PRO A 228 9.55 15.94 -16.51
CA PRO A 228 8.54 15.45 -15.59
C PRO A 228 7.48 14.58 -16.29
N ALA A 229 6.96 13.60 -15.57
CA ALA A 229 5.90 12.71 -16.04
C ALA A 229 4.59 13.48 -16.28
N THR A 230 4.34 14.52 -15.49
CA THR A 230 3.23 15.47 -15.71
C THR A 230 3.52 16.81 -15.03
N SER A 231 2.80 17.83 -15.46
CA SER A 231 2.88 19.16 -14.85
C SER A 231 1.51 19.84 -14.84
N HIS A 232 1.33 20.79 -13.91
CA HIS A 232 0.13 21.59 -13.75
C HIS A 232 0.48 23.07 -13.73
N VAL A 233 -0.21 23.86 -14.53
CA VAL A 233 -0.04 25.32 -14.53
C VAL A 233 -0.60 25.86 -13.22
N GLN A 234 0.23 26.59 -12.46
CA GLN A 234 -0.21 27.31 -11.26
C GLN A 234 -1.35 28.27 -11.61
N SER A 235 -2.22 28.53 -10.66
CA SER A 235 -3.44 29.34 -10.85
C SER A 235 -4.53 28.74 -11.75
N GLN A 236 -4.28 27.66 -12.46
CA GLN A 236 -5.33 26.92 -13.12
C GLN A 236 -5.94 25.92 -12.13
N GLN A 237 -7.26 25.88 -12.05
CA GLN A 237 -8.00 25.01 -11.12
C GLN A 237 -7.58 25.18 -9.63
N GLY A 238 -6.98 26.31 -9.28
CA GLY A 238 -6.53 26.60 -7.92
C GLY A 238 -5.22 25.93 -7.50
N TRP A 239 -4.42 25.41 -8.43
CA TRP A 239 -3.09 24.84 -8.13
C TRP A 239 -2.13 25.88 -7.56
N CYS A 240 -1.38 25.50 -6.54
CA CYS A 240 -0.32 26.35 -5.94
C CYS A 240 0.88 25.57 -5.42
N SER A 241 0.71 24.31 -5.04
CA SER A 241 1.76 23.48 -4.46
C SER A 241 1.38 22.00 -4.64
N VAL A 242 2.11 21.29 -5.47
CA VAL A 242 1.94 19.86 -5.63
C VAL A 242 2.28 19.13 -4.33
N ILE A 243 1.43 18.21 -3.96
CA ILE A 243 1.68 17.24 -2.89
C ILE A 243 1.88 15.89 -3.56
N GLY A 244 3.10 15.42 -3.55
CA GLY A 244 3.42 14.08 -4.00
C GLY A 244 2.68 13.02 -3.17
N GLY A 245 2.54 11.85 -3.69
CA GLY A 245 1.76 10.80 -3.08
C GLY A 245 2.36 9.42 -3.22
N ARG A 246 1.53 8.42 -3.50
CA ARG A 246 1.91 7.02 -3.58
C ARG A 246 1.27 6.34 -4.78
N VAL A 247 1.93 5.31 -5.31
CA VAL A 247 1.27 4.39 -6.23
C VAL A 247 0.34 3.50 -5.41
N TYR A 248 -0.93 3.45 -5.79
CA TYR A 248 -1.88 2.61 -5.08
C TYR A 248 -1.61 1.13 -5.38
N ARG A 249 -1.40 0.35 -4.31
CA ARG A 249 -1.12 -1.10 -4.35
C ARG A 249 -2.03 -1.90 -3.43
N GLY A 250 -3.06 -1.24 -2.87
CA GLY A 250 -4.06 -1.91 -2.05
C GLY A 250 -5.00 -2.79 -2.89
N ASP A 251 -5.59 -3.75 -2.22
CA ASP A 251 -6.48 -4.75 -2.83
C ASP A 251 -7.93 -4.29 -3.00
N THR A 252 -8.30 -3.16 -2.38
CA THR A 252 -9.72 -2.76 -2.28
C THR A 252 -10.21 -1.99 -3.51
N TYR A 253 -9.35 -1.15 -4.13
CA TYR A 253 -9.76 -0.18 -5.15
C TYR A 253 -8.99 -0.35 -6.45
N TRP A 254 -9.35 -1.36 -7.23
CA TRP A 254 -8.63 -1.77 -8.44
C TRP A 254 -8.57 -0.71 -9.56
N ARG A 255 -9.52 0.25 -9.62
CA ARG A 255 -9.50 1.32 -10.65
C ARG A 255 -8.34 2.26 -10.51
N ILE A 256 -7.83 2.40 -9.30
CA ILE A 256 -6.67 3.23 -9.01
C ILE A 256 -5.41 2.39 -8.81
N GLU A 257 -5.51 1.05 -8.92
CA GLU A 257 -4.37 0.15 -8.86
C GLU A 257 -3.32 0.52 -9.92
N GLY A 258 -2.05 0.55 -9.51
CA GLY A 258 -0.94 0.96 -10.35
C GLY A 258 -0.94 2.42 -10.76
N ARG A 259 -1.79 3.26 -10.17
CA ARG A 259 -1.79 4.71 -10.40
C ARG A 259 -1.06 5.43 -9.28
N TYR A 260 -0.19 6.34 -9.65
CA TYR A 260 0.36 7.31 -8.71
C TYR A 260 -0.70 8.33 -8.35
N ILE A 261 -1.15 8.32 -7.09
CA ILE A 261 -2.18 9.22 -6.58
C ILE A 261 -1.51 10.40 -5.91
N TYR A 262 -1.82 11.61 -6.34
CA TYR A 262 -1.25 12.85 -5.83
C TYR A 262 -2.29 13.96 -5.80
N THR A 263 -1.99 15.07 -5.13
CA THR A 263 -2.92 16.18 -4.95
C THR A 263 -2.20 17.53 -4.94
N ASP A 264 -2.95 18.58 -4.68
CA ASP A 264 -2.48 19.97 -4.52
C ASP A 264 -2.91 20.52 -3.16
N TYR A 265 -2.09 21.34 -2.56
CA TYR A 265 -2.35 21.97 -1.27
C TYR A 265 -3.53 22.95 -1.29
N CYS A 266 -3.64 23.77 -2.35
CA CYS A 266 -4.63 24.84 -2.45
C CYS A 266 -5.97 24.34 -3.03
N GLY A 267 -5.93 23.63 -4.14
CA GLY A 267 -7.12 23.19 -4.86
C GLY A 267 -7.74 21.92 -4.32
N GLY A 268 -6.93 21.08 -3.64
CA GLY A 268 -7.37 19.79 -3.12
C GLY A 268 -7.96 18.87 -4.20
N HIS A 269 -7.41 18.96 -5.39
CA HIS A 269 -7.76 18.10 -6.52
C HIS A 269 -6.89 16.85 -6.47
N PHE A 270 -7.49 15.66 -6.49
CA PHE A 270 -6.77 14.39 -6.54
C PHE A 270 -6.69 13.88 -7.96
N TYR A 271 -5.49 13.52 -8.37
CA TYR A 271 -5.19 12.98 -9.68
C TYR A 271 -4.55 11.61 -9.56
N GLY A 272 -4.79 10.76 -10.57
CA GLY A 272 -4.06 9.53 -10.80
C GLY A 272 -3.24 9.60 -12.08
N LEU A 273 -1.98 9.18 -12.04
CA LEU A 273 -1.07 9.13 -13.16
C LEU A 273 -0.61 7.71 -13.40
N ARG A 274 -0.62 7.25 -14.64
CA ARG A 274 -0.07 5.96 -15.06
C ARG A 274 0.41 6.03 -16.50
N ARG A 275 1.15 5.02 -16.94
CA ARG A 275 1.40 4.83 -18.38
C ARG A 275 0.26 4.08 -19.04
N ASP A 276 -0.02 4.40 -20.29
CA ASP A 276 -0.91 3.61 -21.15
C ASP A 276 -0.15 2.44 -21.79
N GLU A 277 -0.84 1.68 -22.64
CA GLU A 277 -0.28 0.54 -23.38
C GLU A 277 0.83 0.94 -24.37
N PHE A 278 0.94 2.22 -24.72
CA PHE A 278 1.99 2.76 -25.59
C PHE A 278 3.14 3.42 -24.81
N GLY A 279 3.08 3.39 -23.47
CA GLY A 279 4.07 3.99 -22.58
C GLY A 279 3.92 5.49 -22.35
N ALA A 280 2.85 6.11 -22.86
CA ALA A 280 2.58 7.53 -22.64
C ALA A 280 1.94 7.77 -21.27
N TRP A 281 2.29 8.90 -20.65
CA TRP A 281 1.70 9.30 -19.37
C TRP A 281 0.25 9.76 -19.53
N VAL A 282 -0.66 9.13 -18.81
CA VAL A 282 -2.08 9.45 -18.78
C VAL A 282 -2.48 9.90 -17.38
N ARG A 283 -2.89 11.17 -17.31
CA ARG A 283 -3.37 11.81 -16.10
C ARG A 283 -4.90 11.82 -16.07
N THR A 284 -5.48 11.43 -14.94
CA THR A 284 -6.92 11.46 -14.71
C THR A 284 -7.21 12.23 -13.43
N GLN A 285 -8.08 13.24 -13.48
CA GLN A 285 -8.62 13.86 -12.25
C GLN A 285 -9.71 12.94 -11.69
N HIS A 286 -9.54 12.53 -10.44
CA HIS A 286 -10.47 11.64 -9.75
C HIS A 286 -11.44 12.37 -8.83
N LEU A 287 -10.96 13.41 -8.13
CA LEU A 287 -11.75 14.14 -7.14
C LEU A 287 -11.36 15.62 -7.13
N ALA A 288 -12.37 16.49 -7.01
CA ALA A 288 -12.24 17.86 -6.56
C ALA A 288 -12.87 17.93 -5.15
N SER A 289 -12.04 17.89 -4.11
CA SER A 289 -12.52 17.78 -2.73
C SER A 289 -13.16 19.07 -2.21
N GLY A 290 -12.81 20.21 -2.81
CA GLY A 290 -13.18 21.54 -2.31
C GLY A 290 -12.48 21.91 -0.99
N LEU A 291 -11.52 21.11 -0.55
CA LEU A 291 -10.75 21.36 0.68
C LEU A 291 -9.33 21.79 0.30
N TYR A 292 -8.80 22.76 1.03
CA TYR A 292 -7.37 23.10 0.98
C TYR A 292 -6.62 22.48 2.16
N GLY A 293 -5.29 22.43 2.06
CA GLY A 293 -4.42 22.05 3.18
C GLY A 293 -4.07 20.56 3.23
N PHE A 294 -4.25 19.79 2.14
CA PHE A 294 -3.64 18.47 2.06
C PHE A 294 -2.12 18.63 1.97
N SER A 295 -1.38 17.95 2.86
CA SER A 295 0.07 18.12 2.98
C SER A 295 0.86 16.83 2.83
N CYS A 296 0.20 15.68 2.84
CA CYS A 296 0.82 14.38 2.62
C CYS A 296 -0.20 13.35 2.12
N ILE A 297 0.30 12.33 1.42
CA ILE A 297 -0.39 11.07 1.16
C ILE A 297 0.56 9.97 1.64
N GLY A 298 0.05 9.06 2.45
CA GLY A 298 0.76 7.88 2.93
C GLY A 298 -0.06 6.64 2.70
N GLU A 299 0.51 5.49 2.98
CA GLU A 299 -0.12 4.18 2.85
C GLU A 299 -0.03 3.40 4.16
N ASP A 300 -0.97 2.48 4.37
CA ASP A 300 -0.90 1.50 5.45
C ASP A 300 -0.23 0.19 4.97
N SER A 301 -0.14 -0.79 5.88
CA SER A 301 0.45 -2.11 5.60
C SER A 301 -0.28 -2.91 4.51
N ASP A 302 -1.51 -2.54 4.20
CA ASP A 302 -2.33 -3.20 3.18
C ASP A 302 -2.29 -2.44 1.84
N GLY A 303 -1.46 -1.39 1.74
CA GLY A 303 -1.34 -0.52 0.56
C GLY A 303 -2.52 0.43 0.35
N GLU A 304 -3.37 0.63 1.37
CA GLU A 304 -4.48 1.56 1.32
C GLU A 304 -4.02 2.98 1.60
N LEU A 305 -4.48 3.95 0.81
CA LEU A 305 -3.98 5.31 0.85
C LEU A 305 -4.78 6.22 1.79
N PHE A 306 -4.03 7.08 2.46
CA PHE A 306 -4.56 8.12 3.34
C PHE A 306 -3.96 9.48 3.01
N ALA A 307 -4.80 10.52 3.02
CA ALA A 307 -4.38 11.92 2.84
C ALA A 307 -4.50 12.68 4.14
N GLY A 308 -3.40 13.28 4.59
CA GLY A 308 -3.36 14.16 5.76
C GLY A 308 -3.67 15.60 5.37
N ASN A 309 -4.57 16.23 6.11
CA ASN A 309 -4.93 17.63 5.92
C ASN A 309 -4.55 18.45 7.15
N ASN A 310 -3.56 19.31 7.02
CA ASN A 310 -3.02 20.09 8.14
C ASN A 310 -3.88 21.30 8.51
N SER A 311 -4.75 21.77 7.62
CA SER A 311 -5.62 22.91 7.90
C SER A 311 -6.76 22.59 8.86
N ASN A 312 -7.20 21.33 8.90
CA ASN A 312 -8.28 20.86 9.75
C ASN A 312 -7.90 19.70 10.69
N GLY A 313 -6.64 19.24 10.63
CA GLY A 313 -6.11 18.18 11.50
C GLY A 313 -6.73 16.78 11.25
N ARG A 314 -7.23 16.52 10.06
CA ARG A 314 -7.90 15.26 9.74
C ARG A 314 -7.07 14.38 8.81
N LEU A 315 -7.21 13.08 9.01
CA LEU A 315 -6.76 12.03 8.10
C LEU A 315 -7.95 11.51 7.31
N TYR A 316 -7.82 11.46 5.99
CA TYR A 316 -8.86 11.00 5.06
C TYR A 316 -8.38 9.73 4.38
N ARG A 317 -9.17 8.67 4.42
CA ARG A 317 -8.91 7.49 3.59
C ARG A 317 -9.31 7.79 2.15
N ILE A 318 -8.42 7.53 1.20
CA ILE A 318 -8.71 7.63 -0.23
C ILE A 318 -9.47 6.37 -0.63
N LYS A 319 -10.63 6.56 -1.23
CA LYS A 319 -11.51 5.47 -1.66
C LYS A 319 -11.95 5.68 -3.10
N GLU A 320 -12.09 4.60 -3.82
CA GLU A 320 -12.81 4.65 -5.09
C GLU A 320 -14.30 4.91 -4.85
N ALA A 321 -14.87 5.89 -5.56
CA ALA A 321 -16.30 6.15 -5.52
C ALA A 321 -17.01 5.28 -6.57
N CYS A 322 -17.57 4.16 -6.15
CA CYS A 322 -18.55 3.42 -6.93
C CYS A 322 -19.92 3.60 -6.28
N PRO A 323 -20.90 4.21 -6.95
CA PRO A 323 -22.23 4.45 -6.38
C PRO A 323 -23.08 3.16 -6.27
N ALA A 324 -22.65 2.07 -6.89
CA ALA A 324 -23.33 0.78 -6.81
C ALA A 324 -22.97 0.05 -5.51
N PRO A 325 -23.90 -0.73 -4.94
CA PRO A 325 -23.59 -1.59 -3.80
C PRO A 325 -22.58 -2.68 -4.24
N ALA A 326 -21.67 -3.01 -3.33
CA ALA A 326 -20.74 -4.11 -3.55
C ALA A 326 -21.52 -5.43 -3.79
N PRO A 327 -21.09 -6.24 -4.76
CA PRO A 327 -21.67 -7.57 -4.92
C PRO A 327 -21.43 -8.40 -3.66
N VAL A 328 -22.33 -9.31 -3.40
CA VAL A 328 -22.21 -10.25 -2.28
C VAL A 328 -22.00 -11.64 -2.87
N ILE A 329 -20.91 -12.30 -2.47
CA ILE A 329 -20.71 -13.70 -2.79
C ILE A 329 -21.17 -14.57 -1.62
N THR A 330 -21.76 -15.69 -1.96
CA THR A 330 -22.26 -16.70 -1.03
C THR A 330 -21.83 -18.08 -1.49
N LEU A 331 -21.73 -19.03 -0.56
CA LEU A 331 -21.57 -20.45 -0.88
C LEU A 331 -22.90 -21.03 -1.33
N ASP A 332 -22.91 -21.72 -2.45
CA ASP A 332 -24.03 -22.50 -2.95
C ASP A 332 -23.50 -23.89 -3.33
N GLY A 333 -23.73 -24.87 -2.47
CA GLY A 333 -23.08 -26.18 -2.57
C GLY A 333 -21.56 -26.08 -2.50
N ASN A 334 -20.87 -26.55 -3.54
CA ASN A 334 -19.41 -26.47 -3.66
C ASN A 334 -18.95 -25.22 -4.44
N GLY A 335 -19.88 -24.37 -4.83
CA GLY A 335 -19.62 -23.17 -5.63
C GLY A 335 -19.75 -21.89 -4.85
N LEU A 336 -19.11 -20.85 -5.34
CA LEU A 336 -19.31 -19.47 -4.95
C LEU A 336 -20.25 -18.83 -5.98
N VAL A 337 -21.25 -18.10 -5.53
CA VAL A 337 -22.20 -17.38 -6.39
C VAL A 337 -22.24 -15.93 -5.99
N SER A 338 -22.10 -15.04 -6.96
CA SER A 338 -22.21 -13.59 -6.77
C SER A 338 -23.64 -13.12 -7.04
N THR A 339 -24.05 -12.03 -6.37
CA THR A 339 -25.23 -11.25 -6.79
C THR A 339 -25.06 -10.79 -8.23
N ALA A 340 -26.18 -10.51 -8.92
CA ALA A 340 -26.18 -10.15 -10.34
C ALA A 340 -25.35 -8.89 -10.63
N ALA A 341 -24.63 -8.89 -11.74
CA ALA A 341 -23.86 -7.77 -12.29
C ALA A 341 -23.69 -7.94 -13.82
N LEU A 342 -23.13 -6.93 -14.50
CA LEU A 342 -22.93 -6.94 -15.94
C LEU A 342 -21.74 -7.80 -16.40
N GLY A 343 -20.82 -8.11 -15.50
CA GLY A 343 -19.65 -8.95 -15.77
C GLY A 343 -18.90 -9.26 -14.49
N PHE A 344 -18.06 -10.29 -14.53
CA PHE A 344 -17.37 -10.83 -13.37
C PHE A 344 -15.93 -11.20 -13.72
N GLN A 345 -15.05 -11.11 -12.72
CA GLN A 345 -13.72 -11.72 -12.71
C GLN A 345 -13.46 -12.21 -11.28
N TRP A 346 -13.21 -13.50 -11.13
CA TRP A 346 -12.89 -14.10 -9.84
C TRP A 346 -11.41 -13.99 -9.51
N TYR A 347 -11.13 -13.82 -8.22
CA TYR A 347 -9.79 -13.71 -7.65
C TYR A 347 -9.62 -14.73 -6.53
N ARG A 348 -8.38 -15.23 -6.38
CA ARG A 348 -7.94 -16.04 -5.25
C ARG A 348 -6.67 -15.43 -4.67
N ASN A 349 -6.64 -15.18 -3.34
CA ASN A 349 -5.51 -14.56 -2.64
C ASN A 349 -5.00 -13.30 -3.35
N GLY A 350 -5.92 -12.43 -3.80
CA GLY A 350 -5.59 -11.21 -4.53
C GLY A 350 -5.24 -11.37 -6.01
N THR A 351 -5.04 -12.59 -6.52
CA THR A 351 -4.67 -12.84 -7.92
C THR A 351 -5.88 -13.25 -8.76
N ALA A 352 -6.03 -12.65 -9.94
CA ALA A 352 -7.09 -12.97 -10.88
C ALA A 352 -6.98 -14.43 -11.35
N ILE A 353 -8.11 -15.15 -11.39
CA ILE A 353 -8.18 -16.53 -11.88
C ILE A 353 -8.47 -16.47 -13.37
N PRO A 354 -7.56 -16.90 -14.26
CA PRO A 354 -7.75 -16.81 -15.70
C PRO A 354 -9.02 -17.51 -16.17
N GLY A 355 -9.86 -16.81 -16.94
CA GLY A 355 -11.09 -17.36 -17.51
C GLY A 355 -12.26 -17.52 -16.53
N ALA A 356 -12.11 -17.17 -15.27
CA ALA A 356 -13.17 -17.22 -14.26
C ALA A 356 -14.02 -15.93 -14.31
N ILE A 357 -14.89 -15.83 -15.33
CA ILE A 357 -15.69 -14.64 -15.65
C ILE A 357 -17.20 -14.87 -15.51
N GLY A 358 -17.62 -15.99 -14.95
CA GLY A 358 -19.04 -16.30 -14.71
C GLY A 358 -19.55 -15.71 -13.40
N GLN A 359 -20.87 -15.61 -13.25
CA GLN A 359 -21.53 -15.22 -12.01
C GLN A 359 -21.23 -16.21 -10.86
N SER A 360 -20.93 -17.45 -11.18
CA SER A 360 -20.53 -18.47 -10.23
C SER A 360 -19.13 -19.00 -10.53
N TYR A 361 -18.46 -19.48 -9.49
CA TYR A 361 -17.14 -20.12 -9.60
C TYR A 361 -17.06 -21.30 -8.63
N THR A 362 -16.50 -22.40 -9.06
CA THR A 362 -16.25 -23.57 -8.20
C THR A 362 -14.78 -23.57 -7.78
N PRO A 363 -14.46 -23.28 -6.52
CA PRO A 363 -13.09 -23.31 -6.02
C PRO A 363 -12.47 -24.70 -6.14
N THR A 364 -11.25 -24.77 -6.66
CA THR A 364 -10.46 -26.01 -6.77
C THR A 364 -9.30 -26.07 -5.79
N GLU A 365 -9.01 -24.96 -5.13
CA GLU A 365 -7.89 -24.80 -4.21
C GLU A 365 -8.33 -23.97 -3.01
N ASN A 366 -7.59 -24.11 -1.89
CA ASN A 366 -7.79 -23.28 -0.70
C ASN A 366 -7.39 -21.83 -0.97
N GLY A 367 -8.04 -20.91 -0.31
CA GLY A 367 -7.68 -19.50 -0.36
C GLY A 367 -8.85 -18.56 -0.12
N ASP A 368 -8.55 -17.30 -0.14
CA ASP A 368 -9.48 -16.20 -0.04
C ASP A 368 -10.02 -15.86 -1.42
N TYR A 369 -11.32 -16.05 -1.58
CA TYR A 369 -12.01 -15.80 -2.86
C TYR A 369 -12.85 -14.53 -2.78
N ARG A 370 -12.76 -13.74 -3.83
CA ARG A 370 -13.63 -12.59 -4.09
C ARG A 370 -13.89 -12.45 -5.58
N VAL A 371 -14.93 -11.74 -5.94
CA VAL A 371 -15.25 -11.42 -7.33
C VAL A 371 -15.24 -9.93 -7.55
N LEU A 372 -14.64 -9.53 -8.66
CA LEU A 372 -14.76 -8.18 -9.19
C LEU A 372 -15.96 -8.16 -10.15
N ALA A 373 -16.93 -7.32 -9.85
CA ALA A 373 -18.14 -7.23 -10.66
C ALA A 373 -18.27 -5.88 -11.37
N ASN A 374 -18.62 -5.90 -12.66
CA ASN A 374 -18.99 -4.70 -13.40
C ASN A 374 -20.42 -4.30 -13.04
N THR A 375 -20.62 -3.09 -12.57
CA THR A 375 -21.92 -2.56 -12.18
C THR A 375 -22.59 -1.78 -13.29
N GLU A 376 -23.93 -1.59 -13.21
CA GLU A 376 -24.67 -0.73 -14.13
C GLU A 376 -24.21 0.75 -14.10
N ALA A 377 -23.62 1.17 -12.99
CA ALA A 377 -23.01 2.49 -12.86
C ALA A 377 -21.67 2.62 -13.61
N GLY A 378 -21.24 1.58 -14.36
CA GLY A 378 -20.00 1.56 -15.13
C GLY A 378 -18.74 1.49 -14.27
N CYS A 379 -18.88 1.20 -12.99
CA CYS A 379 -17.77 0.91 -12.09
C CYS A 379 -17.62 -0.59 -11.85
N GLN A 380 -16.42 -0.97 -11.43
CA GLN A 380 -16.16 -2.32 -10.94
C GLN A 380 -15.98 -2.22 -9.42
N ILE A 381 -16.43 -3.24 -8.72
CA ILE A 381 -16.36 -3.27 -7.27
C ILE A 381 -16.17 -4.72 -6.82
N PHE A 382 -15.29 -4.92 -5.85
CA PHE A 382 -15.08 -6.22 -5.25
C PHE A 382 -16.22 -6.59 -4.30
N SER A 383 -16.50 -7.89 -4.25
CA SER A 383 -17.37 -8.50 -3.26
C SER A 383 -16.73 -8.57 -1.87
N ASN A 384 -17.51 -9.04 -0.89
CA ASN A 384 -16.95 -9.64 0.31
C ASN A 384 -15.98 -10.78 -0.03
N ILE A 385 -15.07 -11.10 0.89
CA ILE A 385 -14.17 -12.25 0.80
C ILE A 385 -14.85 -13.47 1.44
N ILE A 386 -14.71 -14.64 0.81
CA ILE A 386 -15.00 -15.93 1.41
C ILE A 386 -13.72 -16.75 1.44
N GLU A 387 -13.26 -17.06 2.65
CA GLU A 387 -12.20 -18.03 2.84
C GLU A 387 -12.74 -19.44 2.51
N VAL A 388 -12.17 -20.07 1.50
CA VAL A 388 -12.45 -21.46 1.16
C VAL A 388 -11.30 -22.30 1.69
N THR A 389 -11.56 -22.98 2.79
CA THR A 389 -10.69 -24.05 3.27
C THR A 389 -11.27 -25.36 2.79
N THR A 390 -10.85 -25.84 1.65
CA THR A 390 -11.01 -27.27 1.36
C THR A 390 -10.06 -27.94 2.37
N THR A 391 -10.62 -28.46 3.45
CA THR A 391 -9.84 -29.40 4.29
C THR A 391 -9.42 -30.51 3.35
N GLY A 392 -8.22 -30.51 2.86
CA GLY A 392 -7.47 -31.37 1.95
C GLY A 392 -8.00 -32.75 1.50
N LEU A 393 -9.28 -32.91 1.39
CA LEU A 393 -9.99 -34.16 1.20
C LEU A 393 -11.08 -33.90 0.15
N ALA A 394 -10.70 -34.14 -1.12
CA ALA A 394 -11.68 -34.20 -2.20
C ALA A 394 -12.92 -34.99 -1.74
N GLU A 395 -14.12 -34.50 -2.06
CA GLU A 395 -15.31 -35.33 -1.91
C GLU A 395 -15.06 -36.63 -2.68
N VAL A 396 -15.06 -37.74 -1.97
CA VAL A 396 -14.91 -39.06 -2.57
C VAL A 396 -16.30 -39.66 -2.67
N ASP A 397 -16.70 -39.94 -3.86
CA ASP A 397 -17.88 -40.77 -4.12
C ASP A 397 -17.50 -41.89 -5.10
N ALA A 398 -17.00 -43.00 -4.53
CA ALA A 398 -16.54 -44.12 -5.31
C ALA A 398 -17.70 -44.98 -5.90
N TYR A 399 -18.94 -44.75 -5.42
CA TYR A 399 -20.06 -45.68 -5.74
C TYR A 399 -21.38 -44.95 -6.06
N GLY A 400 -21.40 -43.63 -6.21
CA GLY A 400 -22.62 -42.86 -6.48
C GLY A 400 -23.60 -42.83 -5.30
N SER A 401 -23.06 -42.85 -4.07
CA SER A 401 -23.87 -42.72 -2.84
C SER A 401 -24.28 -41.26 -2.65
N THR A 402 -25.45 -41.03 -2.06
CA THR A 402 -25.93 -39.64 -1.80
C THR A 402 -26.10 -39.36 -0.31
N VAL A 403 -25.85 -38.11 0.08
CA VAL A 403 -26.06 -37.64 1.45
C VAL A 403 -27.17 -36.61 1.44
N ARG A 404 -28.19 -36.76 2.30
CA ARG A 404 -29.34 -35.86 2.38
C ARG A 404 -29.97 -35.81 3.78
N PRO A 405 -30.73 -34.75 4.15
CA PRO A 405 -30.79 -33.45 3.48
C PRO A 405 -29.49 -32.67 3.71
N ILE A 406 -29.27 -31.62 2.93
CA ILE A 406 -28.22 -30.65 3.11
C ILE A 406 -28.87 -29.27 3.03
N PRO A 407 -28.89 -28.46 4.10
CA PRO A 407 -28.41 -28.75 5.45
C PRO A 407 -29.23 -29.83 6.18
N ALA A 408 -28.61 -30.48 7.17
CA ALA A 408 -29.29 -31.44 8.01
C ALA A 408 -29.90 -30.76 9.24
N ASP A 409 -31.07 -31.15 9.60
CA ASP A 409 -31.79 -30.64 10.78
C ASP A 409 -31.82 -31.70 11.91
N ALA A 410 -32.32 -32.88 11.66
CA ALA A 410 -32.46 -33.92 12.69
C ALA A 410 -31.66 -35.17 12.38
N VAL A 411 -31.52 -35.56 11.09
CA VAL A 411 -30.87 -36.80 10.64
C VAL A 411 -30.19 -36.58 9.31
N VAL A 412 -28.93 -36.99 9.20
CA VAL A 412 -28.22 -37.12 7.94
C VAL A 412 -28.39 -38.55 7.42
N TRP A 413 -28.88 -38.69 6.20
CA TRP A 413 -28.99 -39.96 5.51
C TRP A 413 -27.88 -40.15 4.51
N VAL A 414 -27.30 -41.36 4.46
CA VAL A 414 -26.42 -41.82 3.38
C VAL A 414 -27.13 -42.95 2.65
N ASP A 415 -27.47 -42.70 1.40
CA ASP A 415 -28.24 -43.61 0.53
C ASP A 415 -27.38 -44.16 -0.57
N GLY A 416 -27.87 -45.24 -1.21
CA GLY A 416 -27.22 -45.88 -2.36
C GLY A 416 -25.96 -46.66 -2.02
N ILE A 417 -25.86 -47.18 -0.81
CA ILE A 417 -24.69 -47.94 -0.33
C ILE A 417 -24.64 -49.29 -1.00
N LYS A 418 -23.63 -49.54 -1.81
CA LYS A 418 -23.42 -50.76 -2.58
C LYS A 418 -22.39 -51.73 -1.97
N VAL A 419 -21.71 -51.31 -0.92
CA VAL A 419 -20.65 -52.11 -0.29
C VAL A 419 -21.18 -52.78 0.98
N PRO A 420 -21.31 -54.13 1.02
CA PRO A 420 -21.72 -54.80 2.22
C PRO A 420 -20.74 -54.58 3.39
N GLY A 421 -21.27 -54.33 4.58
CA GLY A 421 -20.46 -54.09 5.77
C GLY A 421 -19.89 -52.69 5.87
N ALA A 422 -20.25 -51.75 4.97
CA ALA A 422 -19.89 -50.36 5.09
C ALA A 422 -20.50 -49.72 6.35
N THR A 423 -19.85 -48.75 6.92
CA THR A 423 -20.31 -47.95 8.06
C THR A 423 -20.15 -46.48 7.78
N ALA A 424 -21.05 -45.62 8.26
CA ALA A 424 -20.88 -44.19 8.18
C ALA A 424 -20.54 -43.58 9.54
N GLU A 425 -19.72 -42.56 9.51
CA GLU A 425 -19.40 -41.75 10.66
C GLU A 425 -19.56 -40.25 10.37
N LEU A 426 -19.87 -39.49 11.40
CA LEU A 426 -19.96 -38.04 11.34
C LEU A 426 -18.82 -37.49 12.19
N LEU A 427 -18.04 -36.60 11.62
CA LEU A 427 -16.90 -35.94 12.24
C LEU A 427 -17.23 -34.45 12.48
N ASP A 428 -16.80 -33.90 13.59
CA ASP A 428 -16.85 -32.46 13.84
C ASP A 428 -15.74 -31.69 13.07
N ALA A 429 -15.74 -30.37 13.22
CA ALA A 429 -14.77 -29.48 12.56
C ALA A 429 -13.31 -29.75 12.98
N GLN A 430 -13.07 -30.44 14.10
CA GLN A 430 -11.76 -30.87 14.56
C GLN A 430 -11.38 -32.29 14.12
N GLY A 431 -12.24 -32.91 13.29
CA GLY A 431 -12.05 -34.30 12.83
C GLY A 431 -12.38 -35.36 13.87
N ARG A 432 -12.99 -35.01 14.99
CA ARG A 432 -13.40 -35.98 16.02
C ARG A 432 -14.71 -36.64 15.61
N ARG A 433 -14.78 -37.94 15.76
CA ARG A 433 -15.98 -38.71 15.46
C ARG A 433 -17.06 -38.48 16.52
N VAL A 434 -18.21 -37.94 16.10
CA VAL A 434 -19.35 -37.60 16.97
C VAL A 434 -20.52 -38.58 16.80
N ARG A 435 -20.64 -39.27 15.67
CA ARG A 435 -21.66 -40.32 15.42
C ARG A 435 -21.06 -41.41 14.57
N THR A 436 -21.63 -42.64 14.71
CA THR A 436 -21.35 -43.78 13.83
C THR A 436 -22.63 -44.61 13.66
N ALA A 437 -22.89 -45.08 12.47
CA ALA A 437 -24.00 -45.96 12.20
C ALA A 437 -23.67 -47.00 11.11
N ALA A 438 -24.36 -48.12 11.16
CA ALA A 438 -24.33 -49.19 10.14
C ALA A 438 -25.59 -49.12 9.25
N PRO A 439 -25.60 -49.77 8.05
CA PRO A 439 -26.75 -49.77 7.18
C PRO A 439 -27.99 -50.38 7.83
N LEU A 440 -29.12 -49.73 7.58
CA LEU A 440 -30.44 -50.30 7.84
C LEU A 440 -30.79 -51.38 6.79
N ALA A 441 -31.84 -52.12 7.03
CA ALA A 441 -32.34 -53.13 6.07
C ALA A 441 -32.71 -52.55 4.68
N SER A 442 -32.94 -51.23 4.61
CA SER A 442 -33.18 -50.47 3.41
C SER A 442 -31.94 -50.18 2.55
N GLY A 443 -30.74 -50.47 3.04
CA GLY A 443 -29.48 -50.11 2.40
C GLY A 443 -29.07 -48.62 2.58
N SER A 444 -29.70 -47.90 3.51
CA SER A 444 -29.37 -46.52 3.86
C SER A 444 -28.78 -46.48 5.29
N ILE A 445 -27.96 -45.48 5.58
CA ILE A 445 -27.44 -45.22 6.93
C ILE A 445 -28.02 -43.89 7.44
N ALA A 446 -28.50 -43.88 8.68
CA ALA A 446 -29.01 -42.71 9.34
C ALA A 446 -28.07 -42.26 10.48
N LEU A 447 -27.62 -41.01 10.44
CA LEU A 447 -26.79 -40.37 11.49
C LEU A 447 -27.62 -39.29 12.18
N ASP A 448 -27.95 -39.51 13.46
CA ASP A 448 -28.77 -38.59 14.26
C ASP A 448 -27.96 -37.32 14.59
N THR A 449 -28.51 -36.16 14.27
CA THR A 449 -27.88 -34.85 14.50
C THR A 449 -28.59 -33.99 15.51
N ARG A 450 -29.74 -34.40 16.05
CA ARG A 450 -30.62 -33.59 16.94
C ARG A 450 -29.94 -33.01 18.16
N GLU A 451 -28.94 -33.67 18.69
CA GLU A 451 -28.20 -33.24 19.90
C GLU A 451 -26.84 -32.64 19.57
N LEU A 452 -26.52 -32.46 18.31
CA LEU A 452 -25.25 -31.87 17.90
C LEU A 452 -25.41 -30.34 17.79
N PRO A 453 -24.41 -29.55 18.17
CA PRO A 453 -24.42 -28.10 17.93
C PRO A 453 -24.57 -27.79 16.44
N ALA A 454 -25.27 -26.70 16.11
CA ALA A 454 -25.26 -26.18 14.74
C ALA A 454 -23.83 -25.92 14.28
N GLY A 455 -23.47 -26.37 13.08
CA GLY A 455 -22.11 -26.25 12.57
C GLY A 455 -21.84 -27.11 11.36
N LEU A 456 -20.60 -27.07 10.88
CA LEU A 456 -20.15 -27.88 9.75
C LEU A 456 -19.58 -29.22 10.25
N TYR A 457 -20.10 -30.30 9.67
CA TYR A 457 -19.68 -31.67 9.95
C TYR A 457 -19.24 -32.37 8.66
N THR A 458 -18.48 -33.45 8.80
CA THR A 458 -18.06 -34.29 7.67
C THR A 458 -18.65 -35.67 7.82
N VAL A 459 -19.47 -36.08 6.87
CA VAL A 459 -19.92 -37.49 6.71
C VAL A 459 -18.81 -38.27 6.01
N ARG A 460 -18.49 -39.45 6.56
CA ARG A 460 -17.53 -40.37 5.96
C ARG A 460 -18.16 -41.79 5.93
N LEU A 461 -18.26 -42.36 4.74
CA LEU A 461 -18.63 -43.78 4.54
C LEU A 461 -17.35 -44.59 4.44
N LEU A 462 -17.26 -45.64 5.25
CA LEU A 462 -16.09 -46.50 5.32
C LEU A 462 -16.46 -47.89 4.80
N GLY A 463 -15.58 -48.49 4.03
CA GLY A 463 -15.62 -49.89 3.70
C GLY A 463 -15.29 -50.80 4.89
N PRO A 464 -15.54 -52.11 4.82
CA PRO A 464 -15.21 -53.05 5.88
C PRO A 464 -13.72 -53.17 6.15
N ASP A 465 -12.87 -52.75 5.23
CA ASP A 465 -11.42 -52.64 5.32
C ASP A 465 -10.94 -51.27 5.88
N GLY A 466 -11.86 -50.36 6.21
CA GLY A 466 -11.57 -49.01 6.66
C GLY A 466 -11.26 -48.00 5.54
N SER A 467 -11.34 -48.42 4.27
CA SER A 467 -11.20 -47.52 3.13
C SER A 467 -12.31 -46.47 3.11
N VAL A 468 -12.01 -45.24 2.70
CA VAL A 468 -13.00 -44.16 2.58
C VAL A 468 -13.68 -44.28 1.22
N LEU A 469 -14.96 -44.61 1.23
CA LEU A 469 -15.80 -44.77 0.06
C LEU A 469 -16.54 -43.50 -0.35
N LEU A 470 -16.95 -42.71 0.64
CA LEU A 470 -17.57 -41.39 0.46
C LEU A 470 -17.08 -40.46 1.56
N ARG A 471 -16.92 -39.22 1.19
CA ARG A 471 -16.73 -38.11 2.14
C ARG A 471 -17.50 -36.90 1.65
N ARG A 472 -18.28 -36.30 2.54
CA ARG A 472 -19.07 -35.12 2.21
C ARG A 472 -19.25 -34.18 3.43
N SER A 473 -19.11 -32.90 3.19
CA SER A 473 -19.39 -31.87 4.20
C SER A 473 -20.89 -31.66 4.31
N VAL A 474 -21.40 -31.58 5.54
CA VAL A 474 -22.82 -31.41 5.83
C VAL A 474 -22.98 -30.34 6.91
N PRO A 475 -23.59 -29.19 6.61
CA PRO A 475 -24.01 -28.25 7.65
C PRO A 475 -25.19 -28.85 8.44
N VAL A 476 -25.09 -28.82 9.76
CA VAL A 476 -26.16 -29.14 10.69
C VAL A 476 -26.76 -27.83 11.19
N ALA A 477 -28.07 -27.64 11.00
CA ALA A 477 -28.81 -26.45 11.41
C ALA A 477 -30.09 -26.91 12.13
N HIS A 478 -30.35 -26.30 13.29
CA HIS A 478 -31.54 -26.52 14.08
C HIS A 478 -32.30 -25.22 14.24
#